data_2f82a5aca4438b20b0d7c5254e64975d
#
_entry.id   2f82a5aca4438b20b0d7c5254e64975d
#
_cell.length_a   1.000
_cell.length_b   1.000
_cell.length_c   1.000
_cell.angle_alpha   90.00
_cell.angle_beta   90.00
_cell.angle_gamma   90.00
#
_symmetry.space_group_name_H-M   'P 1'
#
loop_
_entity.id
_entity.type
_entity.pdbx_description
1 polymer ?
#
loop_
_entity_poly.entity_id
_entity_poly.type
_entity_poly.pdbx_seq_one_letter_code
_entity_poly.pdbx_strand_id
1 'polypeptide(L)'
;MELEKVKIHRIQQNGTAVSQITLDDDYNVPDYRPDIMKVLKENGELRFDEVKAANKAVWVKGSLVFHILYRCEQSDGKISCLKGEIPFQEKLNIDGLQENGEVHATGEIEDLTVGVINSRKLSIRAVVVLRASAEEQVLEEFTSRLELPGDYQQKTGTWGALNLLASCRDVCRQKSEIVLPSNKPNVREILWRSVELRNVESHVEDGKAVVTGEILAAVLYSEEEESERLQWYETTVPLECAADCDAAGENCIFKISAVPLSAELEIKPDYDGEERILVLELSVSVDVRVWREEEMELLTDLYSLREKAVPVVRERIGERLLVKNAAKCRVTEQLEIPESQEKILQICACEGTVRLEKYEPVENGIRAEGTITAELLYITTDDNMPIQSAREIYPFSQILEIPDMQPDVEAQMDCGLEQLSAVMMDQEHIEIKAVIQLNLMAFLPQKIQNIEEITEEPLDMEELQNRPGLVGYIAKAGDDLWT
;
A
#
# COMPACT_ATOMS: atom_id res chain seq x y z
N MET A 1 -46.06 -3.62 -9.29
CA MET A 1 -45.60 -5.04 -9.29
C MET A 1 -44.49 -5.23 -8.27
N GLU A 2 -44.46 -6.35 -7.56
CA GLU A 2 -43.37 -6.70 -6.64
C GLU A 2 -42.21 -7.34 -7.42
N LEU A 3 -40.99 -6.87 -7.15
CA LEU A 3 -39.79 -7.27 -7.84
C LEU A 3 -38.89 -8.05 -6.91
N GLU A 4 -38.42 -9.21 -7.32
CA GLU A 4 -37.40 -9.96 -6.62
C GLU A 4 -36.03 -9.34 -6.95
N LYS A 5 -35.21 -9.10 -5.92
CA LYS A 5 -33.96 -8.38 -6.03
C LYS A 5 -32.77 -9.22 -5.54
N VAL A 6 -31.71 -9.19 -6.29
CA VAL A 6 -30.38 -9.68 -5.88
C VAL A 6 -29.59 -8.50 -5.32
N LYS A 7 -28.85 -8.75 -4.25
CA LYS A 7 -28.09 -7.74 -3.51
C LYS A 7 -26.60 -8.00 -3.65
N ILE A 8 -25.88 -6.95 -4.01
CA ILE A 8 -24.41 -6.98 -4.11
C ILE A 8 -23.83 -5.86 -3.27
N HIS A 9 -22.83 -6.21 -2.47
CA HIS A 9 -22.03 -5.24 -1.74
C HIS A 9 -20.82 -4.87 -2.58
N ARG A 10 -20.50 -3.59 -2.61
CA ARG A 10 -19.27 -3.07 -3.23
C ARG A 10 -18.68 -1.93 -2.41
N ILE A 11 -17.41 -1.65 -2.63
CA ILE A 11 -16.77 -0.46 -2.10
C ILE A 11 -16.93 0.65 -3.14
N GLN A 12 -17.52 1.74 -2.73
CA GLN A 12 -17.58 2.96 -3.52
C GLN A 12 -16.55 3.94 -2.98
N GLN A 13 -15.66 4.39 -3.84
CA GLN A 13 -14.73 5.46 -3.53
C GLN A 13 -15.45 6.81 -3.71
N ASN A 14 -15.70 7.50 -2.60
CA ASN A 14 -16.44 8.77 -2.59
C ASN A 14 -15.55 9.98 -2.88
N GLY A 15 -14.23 9.78 -2.96
CA GLY A 15 -13.28 10.79 -3.35
C GLY A 15 -11.89 10.57 -2.79
N THR A 16 -10.94 11.28 -3.39
CA THR A 16 -9.53 11.32 -2.96
C THR A 16 -9.06 12.75 -2.87
N ALA A 17 -8.11 12.99 -1.99
CA ALA A 17 -7.42 14.27 -1.92
C ALA A 17 -5.93 14.05 -1.67
N VAL A 18 -5.11 14.90 -2.26
CA VAL A 18 -3.66 14.91 -2.07
C VAL A 18 -3.24 16.29 -1.60
N SER A 19 -2.41 16.36 -0.58
CA SER A 19 -1.78 17.59 -0.11
C SER A 19 -0.28 17.37 0.03
N GLN A 20 0.50 18.32 -0.43
CA GLN A 20 1.93 18.38 -0.20
C GLN A 20 2.21 19.47 0.83
N ILE A 21 2.83 19.09 1.94
CA ILE A 21 3.20 20.01 3.01
C ILE A 21 4.73 20.05 3.14
N THR A 22 5.23 21.20 3.54
CA THR A 22 6.64 21.37 3.91
C THR A 22 6.71 21.55 5.41
N LEU A 23 7.44 20.67 6.08
CA LEU A 23 7.80 20.78 7.48
C LEU A 23 9.20 21.39 7.55
N ASP A 24 9.35 22.46 8.28
CA ASP A 24 10.62 23.17 8.44
C ASP A 24 10.75 23.60 9.90
N ASP A 25 11.78 23.09 10.58
CA ASP A 25 12.02 23.37 11.99
C ASP A 25 13.50 23.39 12.32
N ASP A 26 13.83 24.22 13.30
CA ASP A 26 15.18 24.33 13.85
C ASP A 26 15.30 23.45 15.11
N TYR A 27 16.10 22.41 15.06
CA TYR A 27 16.30 21.48 16.18
C TYR A 27 17.57 21.79 16.96
N ASN A 28 17.42 22.01 18.26
CA ASN A 28 18.57 22.21 19.17
C ASN A 28 19.08 20.87 19.67
N VAL A 29 20.38 20.65 19.54
CA VAL A 29 21.06 19.45 20.07
C VAL A 29 20.96 19.47 21.59
N PRO A 30 20.41 18.40 22.24
CA PRO A 30 20.33 18.31 23.68
C PRO A 30 21.71 18.39 24.35
N ASP A 31 21.80 18.99 25.54
CA ASP A 31 23.09 19.24 26.25
C ASP A 31 23.89 17.97 26.57
N TYR A 32 23.22 16.83 26.70
CA TYR A 32 23.85 15.53 26.93
C TYR A 32 24.47 14.89 25.67
N ARG A 33 24.20 15.47 24.50
CA ARG A 33 24.75 14.99 23.22
C ARG A 33 25.96 15.82 22.82
N PRO A 34 26.97 15.19 22.20
CA PRO A 34 28.16 15.91 21.71
C PRO A 34 27.84 16.84 20.55
N ASP A 35 28.70 17.82 20.35
CA ASP A 35 28.59 18.80 19.27
C ASP A 35 28.72 18.16 17.90
N ILE A 36 27.93 18.63 16.95
CA ILE A 36 27.84 18.11 15.58
C ILE A 36 28.93 18.73 14.69
N MET A 37 29.69 17.89 14.01
CA MET A 37 30.58 18.31 12.93
C MET A 37 29.92 18.12 11.56
N LYS A 38 29.38 16.93 11.30
CA LYS A 38 28.79 16.57 10.00
C LYS A 38 27.69 15.54 10.17
N VAL A 39 26.57 15.72 9.49
CA VAL A 39 25.54 14.70 9.33
C VAL A 39 26.06 13.62 8.39
N LEU A 40 25.88 12.36 8.77
CA LEU A 40 26.31 11.18 8.00
C LEU A 40 25.11 10.50 7.32
N LYS A 41 24.00 10.34 8.04
CA LYS A 41 22.77 9.74 7.52
C LYS A 41 21.58 10.33 8.26
N GLU A 42 20.49 10.57 7.54
CA GLU A 42 19.18 10.96 8.06
C GLU A 42 18.11 9.98 7.60
N ASN A 43 17.12 9.77 8.44
CA ASN A 43 15.91 9.03 8.11
C ASN A 43 14.70 9.68 8.78
N GLY A 44 13.55 9.61 8.13
CA GLY A 44 12.28 10.12 8.61
C GLY A 44 11.19 9.06 8.52
N GLU A 45 10.34 9.04 9.53
CA GLU A 45 9.15 8.19 9.59
C GLU A 45 7.93 9.06 9.88
N LEU A 46 6.83 8.85 9.16
CA LEU A 46 5.56 9.51 9.45
C LEU A 46 4.74 8.66 10.41
N ARG A 47 4.37 9.27 11.53
CA ARG A 47 3.47 8.66 12.50
C ARG A 47 2.16 9.43 12.51
N PHE A 48 1.05 8.73 12.24
CA PHE A 48 -0.29 9.30 12.31
C PHE A 48 -0.88 9.05 13.70
N ASP A 49 -1.26 10.13 14.39
CA ASP A 49 -1.90 10.07 15.71
C ASP A 49 -3.43 10.02 15.57
N GLU A 50 -3.98 10.75 14.58
CA GLU A 50 -5.42 10.83 14.36
C GLU A 50 -5.73 11.06 12.88
N VAL A 51 -6.67 10.27 12.34
CA VAL A 51 -7.26 10.47 11.01
C VAL A 51 -8.76 10.43 11.17
N LYS A 52 -9.45 11.53 10.84
CA LYS A 52 -10.91 11.60 10.99
C LYS A 52 -11.58 12.44 9.91
N ALA A 53 -12.82 12.02 9.57
CA ALA A 53 -13.71 12.79 8.72
C ALA A 53 -14.43 13.86 9.53
N ALA A 54 -14.40 15.10 9.08
CA ALA A 54 -15.19 16.19 9.63
C ALA A 54 -15.37 17.32 8.60
N ASN A 55 -16.59 17.88 8.50
CA ASN A 55 -16.86 19.05 7.67
C ASN A 55 -16.40 18.92 6.20
N LYS A 56 -16.71 17.82 5.55
CA LYS A 56 -16.30 17.51 4.15
C LYS A 56 -14.80 17.50 3.93
N ALA A 57 -14.04 17.17 4.95
CA ALA A 57 -12.60 17.04 4.88
C ALA A 57 -12.09 15.90 5.76
N VAL A 58 -10.94 15.38 5.41
CA VAL A 58 -10.17 14.49 6.25
C VAL A 58 -9.12 15.30 6.98
N TRP A 59 -9.17 15.25 8.29
CA TRP A 59 -8.16 15.83 9.16
C TRP A 59 -7.14 14.77 9.53
N VAL A 60 -5.90 15.07 9.23
CA VAL A 60 -4.75 14.21 9.53
C VAL A 60 -3.86 14.94 10.52
N LYS A 61 -3.63 14.32 11.68
CA LYS A 61 -2.70 14.80 12.68
C LYS A 61 -1.64 13.75 12.92
N GLY A 62 -0.39 14.18 13.02
CA GLY A 62 0.73 13.27 13.22
C GLY A 62 2.03 14.00 13.49
N SER A 63 3.11 13.25 13.43
CA SER A 63 4.48 13.75 13.59
C SER A 63 5.40 13.12 12.56
N LEU A 64 6.34 13.92 12.05
CA LEU A 64 7.53 13.42 11.40
C LEU A 64 8.55 13.09 12.50
N VAL A 65 8.83 11.82 12.69
CA VAL A 65 9.90 11.34 13.57
C VAL A 65 11.18 11.23 12.74
N PHE A 66 12.23 11.92 13.13
CA PHE A 66 13.50 11.88 12.40
C PHE A 66 14.62 11.27 13.27
N HIS A 67 15.51 10.56 12.60
CA HIS A 67 16.73 10.00 13.15
C HIS A 67 17.92 10.53 12.37
N ILE A 68 18.96 10.97 13.08
CA ILE A 68 20.16 11.56 12.48
C ILE A 68 21.38 10.88 13.05
N LEU A 69 22.19 10.29 12.20
CA LEU A 69 23.53 9.81 12.51
C LEU A 69 24.52 10.89 12.15
N TYR A 70 25.40 11.27 13.08
CA TYR A 70 26.34 12.37 12.84
C TYR A 70 27.71 12.12 13.46
N ARG A 71 28.71 12.77 12.88
CA ARG A 71 30.07 12.82 13.40
C ARG A 71 30.19 13.97 14.41
N CYS A 72 30.85 13.68 15.55
CA CYS A 72 31.10 14.65 16.61
C CYS A 72 32.30 15.55 16.29
N GLU A 73 32.27 16.81 16.78
CA GLU A 73 33.32 17.81 16.54
C GLU A 73 34.58 17.55 17.39
N GLN A 74 34.44 17.10 18.63
CA GLN A 74 35.49 17.10 19.63
C GLN A 74 36.30 15.80 19.79
N SER A 75 36.01 14.76 18.99
CA SER A 75 36.65 13.45 19.13
C SER A 75 36.99 12.86 17.78
N ASP A 76 38.20 12.30 17.67
CA ASP A 76 38.67 11.61 16.45
C ASP A 76 37.73 10.48 16.06
N GLY A 77 36.93 10.72 15.01
CA GLY A 77 36.02 9.71 14.43
C GLY A 77 34.80 9.31 15.24
N LYS A 78 34.51 9.92 16.39
CA LYS A 78 33.35 9.55 17.21
C LYS A 78 32.04 9.88 16.52
N ILE A 79 31.11 8.91 16.55
CA ILE A 79 29.78 9.01 15.97
C ILE A 79 28.74 9.00 17.08
N SER A 80 27.68 9.77 16.88
CA SER A 80 26.53 9.82 17.78
C SER A 80 25.23 9.94 16.96
N CYS A 81 24.10 9.80 17.63
CA CYS A 81 22.79 9.89 17.01
C CYS A 81 21.86 10.88 17.72
N LEU A 82 20.90 11.39 16.96
CA LEU A 82 19.80 12.21 17.45
C LEU A 82 18.47 11.64 16.98
N LYS A 83 17.47 11.76 17.83
CA LYS A 83 16.07 11.49 17.51
C LYS A 83 15.25 12.70 17.92
N GLY A 84 14.33 13.12 17.04
CA GLY A 84 13.40 14.20 17.33
C GLY A 84 12.09 14.01 16.57
N GLU A 85 11.15 14.91 16.79
CA GLU A 85 9.87 14.89 16.09
C GLU A 85 9.38 16.29 15.76
N ILE A 86 8.73 16.44 14.60
CA ILE A 86 8.08 17.65 14.16
C ILE A 86 6.59 17.34 13.99
N PRO A 87 5.70 17.90 14.83
CA PRO A 87 4.27 17.67 14.71
C PRO A 87 3.69 18.38 13.49
N PHE A 88 2.68 17.76 12.87
CA PHE A 88 1.92 18.36 11.79
C PHE A 88 0.42 18.12 11.94
N GLN A 89 -0.35 18.99 11.33
CA GLN A 89 -1.78 18.84 11.17
C GLN A 89 -2.18 19.37 9.80
N GLU A 90 -2.89 18.56 9.03
CA GLU A 90 -3.30 18.91 7.67
C GLU A 90 -4.78 18.61 7.46
N LYS A 91 -5.39 19.41 6.58
CA LYS A 91 -6.79 19.29 6.19
C LYS A 91 -6.89 18.98 4.70
N LEU A 92 -7.35 17.80 4.35
CA LEU A 92 -7.58 17.38 2.98
C LEU A 92 -9.07 17.45 2.66
N ASN A 93 -9.45 18.34 1.73
CA ASN A 93 -10.85 18.47 1.35
C ASN A 93 -11.22 17.39 0.34
N ILE A 94 -12.30 16.65 0.63
CA ILE A 94 -12.84 15.60 -0.23
C ILE A 94 -14.29 15.94 -0.56
N ASP A 95 -14.54 16.21 -1.83
CA ASP A 95 -15.91 16.45 -2.30
C ASP A 95 -16.70 15.13 -2.24
N GLY A 96 -17.90 15.19 -1.62
CA GLY A 96 -18.74 13.99 -1.46
C GLY A 96 -18.52 13.19 -0.19
N LEU A 97 -17.58 13.59 0.68
CA LEU A 97 -17.36 12.93 1.97
C LEU A 97 -18.62 12.95 2.83
N GLN A 98 -19.08 11.77 3.23
CA GLN A 98 -20.16 11.60 4.21
C GLN A 98 -19.60 11.59 5.64
N GLU A 99 -20.40 12.00 6.62
CA GLU A 99 -19.95 12.10 8.02
C GLU A 99 -19.58 10.75 8.65
N ASN A 100 -20.11 9.66 8.11
CA ASN A 100 -19.87 8.28 8.61
C ASN A 100 -19.02 7.43 7.65
N GLY A 101 -18.45 8.03 6.59
CA GLY A 101 -17.59 7.32 5.64
C GLY A 101 -16.28 6.88 6.29
N GLU A 102 -15.81 5.69 5.93
CA GLU A 102 -14.46 5.26 6.30
C GLU A 102 -13.43 6.12 5.57
N VAL A 103 -12.49 6.67 6.32
CA VAL A 103 -11.42 7.49 5.76
C VAL A 103 -10.07 6.85 6.01
N HIS A 104 -9.26 6.87 4.98
CA HIS A 104 -7.90 6.37 5.02
C HIS A 104 -6.95 7.50 4.67
N ALA A 105 -5.83 7.57 5.38
CA ALA A 105 -4.75 8.48 5.04
C ALA A 105 -3.44 7.72 4.98
N THR A 106 -2.66 8.04 3.98
CA THR A 106 -1.28 7.59 3.81
C THR A 106 -0.37 8.79 3.64
N GLY A 107 0.88 8.65 4.03
CA GLY A 107 1.86 9.71 3.89
C GLY A 107 3.18 9.17 3.38
N GLU A 108 3.86 9.98 2.62
CA GLU A 108 5.15 9.68 2.03
C GLU A 108 6.08 10.87 2.20
N ILE A 109 7.31 10.62 2.59
CA ILE A 109 8.35 11.64 2.64
C ILE A 109 9.01 11.68 1.26
N GLU A 110 8.80 12.76 0.52
CA GLU A 110 9.43 12.96 -0.80
C GLU A 110 10.89 13.39 -0.66
N ASP A 111 11.15 14.24 0.32
CA ASP A 111 12.50 14.74 0.61
C ASP A 111 12.65 14.98 2.11
N LEU A 112 13.83 14.66 2.63
CA LEU A 112 14.25 15.01 3.98
C LEU A 112 15.67 15.54 3.88
N THR A 113 15.86 16.78 4.28
CA THR A 113 17.16 17.45 4.27
C THR A 113 17.49 17.95 5.66
N VAL A 114 18.66 17.59 6.16
CA VAL A 114 19.18 18.04 7.45
C VAL A 114 20.42 18.91 7.23
N GLY A 115 20.31 20.20 7.55
CA GLY A 115 21.39 21.19 7.46
C GLY A 115 22.01 21.48 8.83
N VAL A 116 23.33 21.60 8.89
CA VAL A 116 24.03 22.04 10.13
C VAL A 116 24.12 23.56 10.13
N ILE A 117 23.36 24.20 11.03
CA ILE A 117 23.43 25.67 11.24
C ILE A 117 24.67 26.02 12.05
N ASN A 118 24.88 25.28 13.13
CA ASN A 118 26.09 25.32 13.96
C ASN A 118 26.22 23.98 14.74
N SER A 119 27.27 23.79 15.51
CA SER A 119 27.54 22.54 16.22
C SER A 119 26.44 22.10 17.21
N ARG A 120 25.53 23.03 17.59
CA ARG A 120 24.42 22.78 18.55
C ARG A 120 23.03 22.96 17.93
N LYS A 121 22.94 23.25 16.62
CA LYS A 121 21.67 23.52 15.98
C LYS A 121 21.61 22.99 14.56
N LEU A 122 20.54 22.27 14.26
CA LEU A 122 20.22 21.73 12.95
C LEU A 122 18.99 22.42 12.37
N SER A 123 18.95 22.57 11.06
CA SER A 123 17.72 22.86 10.29
C SER A 123 17.22 21.55 9.69
N ILE A 124 15.97 21.23 9.94
CA ILE A 124 15.33 20.02 9.43
C ILE A 124 14.20 20.43 8.52
N ARG A 125 14.30 20.05 7.27
CA ARG A 125 13.28 20.32 6.27
C ARG A 125 12.83 19.04 5.62
N ALA A 126 11.50 18.80 5.63
CA ALA A 126 10.91 17.67 4.95
C ALA A 126 9.76 18.11 4.03
N VAL A 127 9.69 17.48 2.86
CA VAL A 127 8.55 17.57 1.95
C VAL A 127 7.75 16.28 2.10
N VAL A 128 6.50 16.41 2.55
CA VAL A 128 5.62 15.28 2.84
C VAL A 128 4.39 15.36 1.95
N VAL A 129 4.07 14.28 1.27
CA VAL A 129 2.82 14.10 0.53
C VAL A 129 1.86 13.26 1.34
N LEU A 130 0.72 13.84 1.66
CA LEU A 130 -0.39 13.18 2.32
C LEU A 130 -1.48 12.86 1.29
N ARG A 131 -1.94 11.62 1.28
CA ARG A 131 -3.06 11.17 0.44
C ARG A 131 -4.17 10.71 1.35
N ALA A 132 -5.38 11.19 1.12
CA ALA A 132 -6.57 10.73 1.82
C ALA A 132 -7.59 10.20 0.83
N SER A 133 -8.27 9.12 1.19
CA SER A 133 -9.40 8.56 0.46
C SER A 133 -10.58 8.36 1.40
N ALA A 134 -11.78 8.51 0.86
CA ALA A 134 -13.01 8.20 1.52
C ALA A 134 -13.69 7.04 0.79
N GLU A 135 -14.01 6.01 1.52
CA GLU A 135 -14.65 4.79 1.00
C GLU A 135 -15.95 4.51 1.77
N GLU A 136 -16.92 3.93 1.08
CA GLU A 136 -18.19 3.52 1.65
C GLU A 136 -18.56 2.15 1.12
N GLN A 137 -19.06 1.27 2.01
CA GLN A 137 -19.66 0.02 1.59
C GLN A 137 -21.10 0.29 1.17
N VAL A 138 -21.39 0.07 -0.11
CA VAL A 138 -22.70 0.32 -0.70
C VAL A 138 -23.37 -1.00 -1.01
N LEU A 139 -24.67 -1.06 -0.72
CA LEU A 139 -25.53 -2.16 -1.13
C LEU A 139 -26.23 -1.76 -2.44
N GLU A 140 -25.88 -2.44 -3.52
CA GLU A 140 -26.57 -2.29 -4.80
C GLU A 140 -27.64 -3.38 -4.95
N GLU A 141 -28.83 -2.98 -5.38
CA GLU A 141 -29.95 -3.88 -5.61
C GLU A 141 -30.26 -3.97 -7.11
N PHE A 142 -30.28 -5.19 -7.62
CA PHE A 142 -30.61 -5.49 -9.02
C PHE A 142 -31.86 -6.36 -9.11
N THR A 143 -32.78 -6.05 -10.01
CA THR A 143 -33.99 -6.82 -10.23
C THR A 143 -33.70 -8.11 -10.97
N SER A 144 -33.97 -9.25 -10.36
CA SER A 144 -33.80 -10.56 -10.97
C SER A 144 -35.03 -11.00 -11.76
N ARG A 145 -36.21 -10.82 -11.19
CA ARG A 145 -37.51 -11.23 -11.80
C ARG A 145 -38.68 -10.60 -11.10
N LEU A 146 -39.88 -10.83 -11.67
CA LEU A 146 -41.12 -10.53 -10.97
C LEU A 146 -41.35 -11.58 -9.88
N GLU A 147 -41.79 -11.18 -8.69
CA GLU A 147 -42.13 -12.09 -7.60
C GLU A 147 -43.36 -12.94 -7.96
N LEU A 148 -44.38 -12.32 -8.54
CA LEU A 148 -45.60 -12.97 -9.04
C LEU A 148 -45.82 -12.57 -10.50
N PRO A 149 -45.28 -13.34 -11.47
CA PRO A 149 -45.29 -12.93 -12.89
C PRO A 149 -46.72 -12.88 -13.50
N GLY A 150 -47.68 -13.61 -12.98
CA GLY A 150 -49.04 -13.61 -13.53
C GLY A 150 -49.05 -13.93 -15.02
N ASP A 151 -49.65 -13.01 -15.84
CA ASP A 151 -49.71 -13.13 -17.31
C ASP A 151 -48.48 -12.49 -18.01
N TYR A 152 -47.45 -12.10 -17.27
CA TYR A 152 -46.23 -11.49 -17.84
C TYR A 152 -45.19 -12.54 -18.26
N GLN A 153 -44.69 -12.39 -19.45
CA GLN A 153 -43.50 -13.10 -19.92
C GLN A 153 -42.26 -12.27 -19.57
N GLN A 154 -41.19 -12.91 -19.15
CA GLN A 154 -39.97 -12.26 -18.69
C GLN A 154 -38.77 -12.75 -19.51
N LYS A 155 -37.89 -11.84 -19.83
CA LYS A 155 -36.56 -12.13 -20.39
C LYS A 155 -35.50 -11.79 -19.36
N THR A 156 -34.63 -12.73 -19.09
CA THR A 156 -33.46 -12.54 -18.21
C THR A 156 -32.17 -12.59 -19.00
N GLY A 157 -31.16 -11.93 -18.47
CA GLY A 157 -29.78 -12.01 -18.96
C GLY A 157 -28.86 -12.34 -17.80
N THR A 158 -27.70 -12.89 -18.10
CA THR A 158 -26.68 -13.26 -17.09
C THR A 158 -25.55 -12.27 -17.06
N TRP A 159 -25.16 -11.79 -15.88
CA TRP A 159 -24.01 -10.91 -15.65
C TRP A 159 -23.15 -11.47 -14.53
N GLY A 160 -21.81 -11.45 -14.76
CA GLY A 160 -20.86 -11.69 -13.69
C GLY A 160 -20.64 -10.41 -12.90
N ALA A 161 -20.62 -10.51 -11.56
CA ALA A 161 -20.35 -9.38 -10.68
C ALA A 161 -19.48 -9.81 -9.50
N LEU A 162 -18.65 -8.86 -9.04
CA LEU A 162 -17.90 -9.01 -7.81
C LEU A 162 -18.75 -8.58 -6.62
N ASN A 163 -19.03 -9.51 -5.71
CA ASN A 163 -19.70 -9.24 -4.45
C ASN A 163 -18.67 -9.15 -3.33
N LEU A 164 -18.58 -8.02 -2.66
CA LEU A 164 -17.74 -7.83 -1.48
C LEU A 164 -18.36 -8.59 -0.31
N LEU A 165 -17.65 -9.59 0.20
CA LEU A 165 -18.09 -10.39 1.34
C LEU A 165 -17.62 -9.81 2.66
N ALA A 166 -16.41 -9.26 2.70
CA ALA A 166 -15.82 -8.61 3.87
C ALA A 166 -14.79 -7.55 3.48
N SER A 167 -14.73 -6.52 4.29
CA SER A 167 -13.64 -5.55 4.34
C SER A 167 -13.32 -5.31 5.80
N CYS A 168 -12.11 -5.64 6.22
CA CYS A 168 -11.69 -5.48 7.60
C CYS A 168 -10.24 -5.00 7.68
N ARG A 169 -9.93 -4.31 8.77
CA ARG A 169 -8.58 -3.86 9.10
C ARG A 169 -8.26 -4.28 10.52
N ASP A 170 -7.07 -4.80 10.72
CA ASP A 170 -6.56 -5.16 12.03
C ASP A 170 -5.12 -4.69 12.19
N VAL A 171 -4.66 -4.60 13.44
CA VAL A 171 -3.28 -4.24 13.78
C VAL A 171 -2.63 -5.41 14.49
N CYS A 172 -1.77 -6.10 13.76
CA CYS A 172 -0.93 -7.15 14.31
C CYS A 172 0.27 -6.54 15.03
N ARG A 173 0.56 -7.04 16.23
CA ARG A 173 1.74 -6.65 17.01
C ARG A 173 2.59 -7.86 17.27
N GLN A 174 3.84 -7.77 16.87
CA GLN A 174 4.84 -8.82 17.08
C GLN A 174 5.97 -8.28 17.93
N LYS A 175 6.36 -9.09 18.92
CA LYS A 175 7.52 -8.84 19.78
C LYS A 175 8.49 -9.99 19.65
N SER A 176 9.75 -9.68 19.37
CA SER A 176 10.81 -10.67 19.21
C SER A 176 12.05 -10.27 19.99
N GLU A 177 12.68 -11.24 20.63
CA GLU A 177 13.95 -11.07 21.34
C GLU A 177 15.09 -11.67 20.50
N ILE A 178 16.08 -10.85 20.21
CA ILE A 178 17.23 -11.18 19.38
C ILE A 178 18.46 -11.14 20.28
N VAL A 179 19.05 -12.30 20.53
CA VAL A 179 20.28 -12.40 21.31
C VAL A 179 21.48 -12.18 20.41
N LEU A 180 22.35 -11.23 20.76
CA LEU A 180 23.60 -11.01 20.03
C LEU A 180 24.51 -12.25 20.12
N PRO A 181 25.11 -12.69 19.01
CA PRO A 181 26.06 -13.79 19.01
C PRO A 181 27.24 -13.54 19.95
N SER A 182 27.79 -14.60 20.53
CA SER A 182 28.88 -14.53 21.50
C SER A 182 30.18 -13.86 21.01
N ASN A 183 30.36 -13.78 19.68
CA ASN A 183 31.49 -13.12 19.04
C ASN A 183 31.28 -11.59 18.85
N LYS A 184 30.10 -11.09 19.22
CA LYS A 184 29.81 -9.65 19.21
C LYS A 184 29.91 -9.09 20.62
N PRO A 185 30.51 -7.89 20.80
CA PRO A 185 30.58 -7.23 22.10
C PRO A 185 29.23 -6.74 22.60
N ASN A 186 29.15 -6.41 23.88
CA ASN A 186 27.99 -5.82 24.50
C ASN A 186 27.67 -4.45 23.90
N VAL A 187 26.39 -4.11 23.87
CA VAL A 187 25.90 -2.83 23.34
C VAL A 187 25.94 -1.76 24.43
N ARG A 188 26.62 -0.67 24.16
CA ARG A 188 26.54 0.54 24.98
C ARG A 188 25.37 1.44 24.52
N GLU A 189 25.30 1.70 23.22
CA GLU A 189 24.27 2.56 22.63
C GLU A 189 24.02 2.15 21.18
N ILE A 190 22.72 2.09 20.82
CA ILE A 190 22.29 1.92 19.42
C ILE A 190 22.38 3.30 18.74
N LEU A 191 23.21 3.40 17.72
CA LEU A 191 23.45 4.63 16.97
C LEU A 191 22.54 4.72 15.73
N TRP A 192 22.28 3.58 15.08
CA TRP A 192 21.38 3.47 13.95
C TRP A 192 20.64 2.15 13.98
N ARG A 193 19.38 2.18 13.57
CA ARG A 193 18.55 0.99 13.44
C ARG A 193 17.81 1.00 12.12
N SER A 194 17.63 -0.17 11.54
CA SER A 194 16.78 -0.41 10.39
C SER A 194 15.90 -1.62 10.64
N VAL A 195 14.62 -1.52 10.30
CA VAL A 195 13.67 -2.62 10.35
C VAL A 195 12.86 -2.59 9.07
N GLU A 196 13.01 -3.61 8.25
CA GLU A 196 12.35 -3.71 6.95
C GLU A 196 11.58 -5.02 6.82
N LEU A 197 10.42 -4.97 6.19
CA LEU A 197 9.67 -6.17 5.83
C LEU A 197 10.14 -6.66 4.46
N ARG A 198 10.44 -7.94 4.36
CA ARG A 198 10.91 -8.63 3.16
C ARG A 198 10.09 -9.87 2.90
N ASN A 199 10.02 -10.30 1.64
CA ASN A 199 9.36 -11.55 1.24
C ASN A 199 7.94 -11.69 1.81
N VAL A 200 7.17 -10.57 1.83
CA VAL A 200 5.83 -10.56 2.42
C VAL A 200 4.87 -11.29 1.49
N GLU A 201 4.32 -12.39 1.99
CA GLU A 201 3.30 -13.19 1.32
C GLU A 201 2.02 -13.17 2.15
N SER A 202 0.89 -13.29 1.48
CA SER A 202 -0.41 -13.30 2.13
C SER A 202 -1.33 -14.36 1.53
N HIS A 203 -2.03 -15.06 2.39
CA HIS A 203 -3.03 -16.06 2.01
C HIS A 203 -4.16 -16.10 3.04
N VAL A 204 -5.17 -16.89 2.75
CA VAL A 204 -6.27 -17.12 3.68
C VAL A 204 -6.26 -18.58 4.09
N GLU A 205 -6.33 -18.82 5.38
CA GLU A 205 -6.38 -20.15 6.00
C GLU A 205 -7.32 -20.14 7.20
N ASP A 206 -8.20 -21.12 7.30
CA ASP A 206 -9.14 -21.33 8.43
C ASP A 206 -9.93 -20.08 8.87
N GLY A 207 -10.41 -19.26 7.91
CA GLY A 207 -11.16 -18.05 8.21
C GLY A 207 -10.31 -16.88 8.70
N LYS A 208 -9.00 -16.94 8.48
CA LYS A 208 -8.06 -15.86 8.81
C LYS A 208 -7.27 -15.43 7.58
N ALA A 209 -7.02 -14.16 7.50
CA ALA A 209 -6.00 -13.62 6.59
C ALA A 209 -4.63 -13.73 7.29
N VAL A 210 -3.76 -14.55 6.75
CA VAL A 210 -2.41 -14.79 7.27
C VAL A 210 -1.42 -14.04 6.40
N VAL A 211 -0.56 -13.26 7.05
CA VAL A 211 0.57 -12.57 6.44
C VAL A 211 1.84 -13.15 7.02
N THR A 212 2.68 -13.67 6.16
CA THR A 212 3.99 -14.22 6.51
C THR A 212 5.09 -13.45 5.78
N GLY A 213 6.30 -13.54 6.27
CA GLY A 213 7.45 -12.89 5.65
C GLY A 213 8.66 -12.89 6.55
N GLU A 214 9.53 -11.95 6.31
CA GLU A 214 10.78 -11.76 7.04
C GLU A 214 10.89 -10.31 7.52
N ILE A 215 11.32 -10.14 8.76
CA ILE A 215 11.68 -8.86 9.34
C ILE A 215 13.21 -8.79 9.34
N LEU A 216 13.78 -8.00 8.44
CA LEU A 216 15.21 -7.70 8.44
C LEU A 216 15.47 -6.61 9.48
N ALA A 217 16.13 -6.97 10.56
CA ALA A 217 16.50 -6.06 11.64
C ALA A 217 18.02 -5.86 11.65
N ALA A 218 18.43 -4.59 11.60
CA ALA A 218 19.83 -4.22 11.56
C ALA A 218 20.12 -3.09 12.55
N VAL A 219 21.27 -3.15 13.19
CA VAL A 219 21.73 -2.14 14.16
C VAL A 219 23.19 -1.81 13.97
N LEU A 220 23.49 -0.51 13.99
CA LEU A 220 24.83 0.02 14.24
C LEU A 220 24.89 0.45 15.70
N TYR A 221 25.85 -0.01 16.45
CA TYR A 221 25.99 0.32 17.86
C TYR A 221 27.45 0.56 18.26
N SER A 222 27.63 1.26 19.35
CA SER A 222 28.93 1.38 20.01
C SER A 222 29.08 0.28 21.06
N GLU A 223 30.26 -0.34 21.13
CA GLU A 223 30.57 -1.33 22.15
C GLU A 223 30.77 -0.70 23.53
N GLU A 224 30.58 -1.49 24.60
CA GLU A 224 30.68 -1.04 25.98
C GLU A 224 32.14 -0.74 26.43
N GLU A 225 33.15 -1.25 25.72
CA GLU A 225 34.56 -1.05 26.05
C GLU A 225 35.01 0.42 25.88
N GLU A 226 36.12 0.79 26.52
CA GLU A 226 36.69 2.16 26.49
C GLU A 226 37.02 2.63 25.05
N SER A 227 37.25 1.70 24.13
CA SER A 227 37.53 1.99 22.72
C SER A 227 36.32 2.51 21.94
N GLU A 228 35.10 2.30 22.47
CA GLU A 228 33.82 2.69 21.81
C GLU A 228 33.77 2.34 20.33
N ARG A 229 34.30 1.19 19.92
CA ARG A 229 34.33 0.77 18.51
C ARG A 229 32.94 0.56 17.99
N LEU A 230 32.77 0.85 16.71
CA LEU A 230 31.50 0.66 16.02
C LEU A 230 31.33 -0.79 15.60
N GLN A 231 30.15 -1.30 15.85
CA GLN A 231 29.75 -2.66 15.51
C GLN A 231 28.48 -2.62 14.69
N TRP A 232 28.40 -3.51 13.73
CA TRP A 232 27.20 -3.74 12.92
C TRP A 232 26.70 -5.16 13.15
N TYR A 233 25.40 -5.29 13.31
CA TYR A 233 24.73 -6.58 13.41
C TYR A 233 23.43 -6.54 12.64
N GLU A 234 23.20 -7.56 11.81
CA GLU A 234 22.01 -7.74 11.01
C GLU A 234 21.49 -9.16 11.22
N THR A 235 20.18 -9.30 11.28
CA THR A 235 19.52 -10.59 11.43
C THR A 235 18.13 -10.55 10.83
N THR A 236 17.61 -11.74 10.50
CA THR A 236 16.25 -11.91 10.00
C THR A 236 15.40 -12.63 11.03
N VAL A 237 14.21 -12.11 11.28
CA VAL A 237 13.21 -12.67 12.18
C VAL A 237 11.96 -12.99 11.35
N PRO A 238 11.31 -14.17 11.53
CA PRO A 238 10.08 -14.46 10.82
C PRO A 238 8.97 -13.48 11.20
N LEU A 239 8.21 -13.03 10.20
CA LEU A 239 6.97 -12.27 10.37
C LEU A 239 5.80 -13.24 10.32
N GLU A 240 4.94 -13.21 11.33
CA GLU A 240 3.69 -13.97 11.37
C GLU A 240 2.57 -13.06 11.91
N CYS A 241 1.65 -12.69 11.04
CA CYS A 241 0.48 -11.89 11.37
C CYS A 241 -0.78 -12.62 10.94
N ALA A 242 -1.83 -12.55 11.74
CA ALA A 242 -3.13 -13.09 11.37
C ALA A 242 -4.23 -12.11 11.75
N ALA A 243 -5.15 -11.84 10.83
CA ALA A 243 -6.35 -11.06 11.04
C ALA A 243 -7.59 -11.93 10.82
N ASP A 244 -8.60 -11.82 11.70
CA ASP A 244 -9.83 -12.60 11.56
C ASP A 244 -10.61 -12.17 10.31
N CYS A 245 -11.07 -13.16 9.52
CA CYS A 245 -11.79 -12.94 8.28
C CYS A 245 -12.82 -14.06 8.05
N ASP A 246 -13.93 -14.03 8.76
CA ASP A 246 -14.97 -15.07 8.74
C ASP A 246 -15.61 -15.32 7.37
N ALA A 247 -15.53 -14.37 6.45
CA ALA A 247 -16.06 -14.49 5.09
C ALA A 247 -15.17 -15.28 4.14
N ALA A 248 -13.99 -15.70 4.59
CA ALA A 248 -13.02 -16.42 3.77
C ALA A 248 -13.49 -17.87 3.52
N GLY A 249 -13.69 -18.21 2.25
CA GLY A 249 -14.13 -19.54 1.81
C GLY A 249 -13.51 -19.93 0.47
N GLU A 250 -13.83 -21.12 0.00
CA GLU A 250 -13.43 -21.59 -1.33
C GLU A 250 -13.97 -20.65 -2.42
N ASN A 251 -13.18 -20.41 -3.45
CA ASN A 251 -13.49 -19.52 -4.59
C ASN A 251 -13.61 -18.02 -4.24
N CYS A 252 -13.02 -17.56 -3.15
CA CYS A 252 -12.94 -16.14 -2.84
C CYS A 252 -11.68 -15.51 -3.44
N ILE A 253 -11.81 -14.23 -3.81
CA ILE A 253 -10.72 -13.38 -4.28
C ILE A 253 -10.32 -12.50 -3.11
N PHE A 254 -9.02 -12.47 -2.80
CA PHE A 254 -8.50 -11.72 -1.66
C PHE A 254 -7.56 -10.61 -2.11
N LYS A 255 -7.67 -9.46 -1.49
CA LYS A 255 -6.61 -8.44 -1.45
C LYS A 255 -6.23 -8.27 0.02
N ILE A 256 -4.98 -8.58 0.33
CA ILE A 256 -4.42 -8.41 1.67
C ILE A 256 -3.21 -7.49 1.51
N SER A 257 -3.22 -6.39 2.25
CA SER A 257 -2.12 -5.42 2.30
C SER A 257 -1.59 -5.36 3.73
N ALA A 258 -0.28 -5.45 3.88
CA ALA A 258 0.40 -5.36 5.17
C ALA A 258 1.36 -4.16 5.14
N VAL A 259 1.13 -3.18 6.02
CA VAL A 259 1.93 -1.95 6.08
C VAL A 259 2.47 -1.78 7.51
N PRO A 260 3.79 -1.63 7.70
CA PRO A 260 4.35 -1.33 9.00
C PRO A 260 3.86 0.03 9.50
N LEU A 261 3.36 0.08 10.73
CA LEU A 261 2.92 1.30 11.40
C LEU A 261 4.00 1.86 12.32
N SER A 262 4.70 0.98 13.02
CA SER A 262 5.81 1.34 13.90
C SER A 262 6.75 0.16 14.06
N ALA A 263 8.03 0.44 14.16
CA ALA A 263 9.07 -0.52 14.49
C ALA A 263 9.98 0.08 15.55
N GLU A 264 10.05 -0.54 16.71
CA GLU A 264 10.94 -0.12 17.79
C GLU A 264 11.93 -1.23 18.11
N LEU A 265 13.17 -0.84 18.34
CA LEU A 265 14.25 -1.76 18.68
C LEU A 265 15.00 -1.17 19.86
N GLU A 266 14.96 -1.91 20.98
CA GLU A 266 15.55 -1.53 22.25
C GLU A 266 16.56 -2.57 22.70
N ILE A 267 17.52 -2.14 23.53
CA ILE A 267 18.47 -3.03 24.17
C ILE A 267 18.00 -3.39 25.57
N LYS A 268 18.19 -4.65 25.97
CA LYS A 268 17.94 -5.14 27.32
C LYS A 268 19.10 -6.00 27.81
N PRO A 269 19.33 -6.01 29.13
CA PRO A 269 20.31 -6.91 29.73
C PRO A 269 19.84 -8.37 29.64
N ASP A 270 20.78 -9.26 29.51
CA ASP A 270 20.59 -10.70 29.64
C ASP A 270 20.57 -11.15 31.10
N TYR A 271 20.61 -12.47 31.35
CA TYR A 271 20.61 -13.04 32.74
C TYR A 271 21.85 -12.67 33.53
N ASP A 272 22.98 -12.38 32.90
CA ASP A 272 24.23 -12.00 33.52
C ASP A 272 24.35 -10.48 33.74
N GLY A 273 23.34 -9.74 33.24
CA GLY A 273 23.26 -8.28 33.32
C GLY A 273 24.00 -7.57 32.18
N GLU A 274 24.39 -8.29 31.14
CA GLU A 274 25.07 -7.75 29.97
C GLU A 274 24.05 -7.25 28.95
N GLU A 275 24.25 -6.07 28.38
CA GLU A 275 23.37 -5.46 27.34
C GLU A 275 23.55 -6.17 25.99
N ARG A 276 22.84 -7.30 25.80
CA ARG A 276 22.99 -8.21 24.66
C ARG A 276 21.69 -8.65 24.01
N ILE A 277 20.54 -8.30 24.58
CA ILE A 277 19.24 -8.67 24.03
C ILE A 277 18.64 -7.46 23.30
N LEU A 278 18.48 -7.56 21.99
CA LEU A 278 17.73 -6.59 21.21
C LEU A 278 16.25 -7.01 21.20
N VAL A 279 15.38 -6.15 21.69
CA VAL A 279 13.94 -6.37 21.69
C VAL A 279 13.33 -5.58 20.54
N LEU A 280 12.82 -6.30 19.56
CA LEU A 280 12.09 -5.76 18.43
C LEU A 280 10.59 -5.77 18.73
N GLU A 281 9.94 -4.61 18.69
CA GLU A 281 8.49 -4.46 18.74
C GLU A 281 8.01 -3.86 17.40
N LEU A 282 7.21 -4.63 16.67
CA LEU A 282 6.68 -4.27 15.36
C LEU A 282 5.16 -4.25 15.41
N SER A 283 4.56 -3.19 14.86
CA SER A 283 3.11 -3.10 14.60
C SER A 283 2.88 -3.02 13.10
N VAL A 284 2.02 -3.89 12.59
CA VAL A 284 1.67 -3.97 11.16
C VAL A 284 0.17 -3.82 11.01
N SER A 285 -0.26 -2.88 10.17
CA SER A 285 -1.66 -2.80 9.74
C SER A 285 -1.90 -3.84 8.66
N VAL A 286 -2.90 -4.69 8.87
CA VAL A 286 -3.33 -5.69 7.90
C VAL A 286 -4.72 -5.31 7.40
N ASP A 287 -4.80 -4.92 6.13
CA ASP A 287 -6.04 -4.60 5.42
C ASP A 287 -6.47 -5.79 4.60
N VAL A 288 -7.69 -6.26 4.79
CA VAL A 288 -8.23 -7.45 4.13
C VAL A 288 -9.52 -7.11 3.41
N ARG A 289 -9.58 -7.42 2.14
CA ARG A 289 -10.81 -7.36 1.34
C ARG A 289 -11.05 -8.70 0.67
N VAL A 290 -12.28 -9.16 0.78
CA VAL A 290 -12.70 -10.46 0.27
C VAL A 290 -13.88 -10.28 -0.67
N TRP A 291 -13.73 -10.77 -1.89
CA TRP A 291 -14.81 -10.79 -2.87
C TRP A 291 -15.11 -12.21 -3.33
N ARG A 292 -16.31 -12.38 -3.84
CA ARG A 292 -16.70 -13.55 -4.61
C ARG A 292 -17.23 -13.11 -5.97
N GLU A 293 -16.82 -13.80 -7.01
CA GLU A 293 -17.44 -13.63 -8.32
C GLU A 293 -18.75 -14.42 -8.35
N GLU A 294 -19.86 -13.75 -8.63
CA GLU A 294 -21.20 -14.31 -8.66
C GLU A 294 -21.83 -14.06 -10.02
N GLU A 295 -22.54 -15.06 -10.55
CA GLU A 295 -23.36 -14.90 -11.73
C GLU A 295 -24.78 -14.50 -11.30
N MET A 296 -25.26 -13.37 -11.83
CA MET A 296 -26.60 -12.87 -11.57
C MET A 296 -27.48 -13.03 -12.79
N GLU A 297 -28.67 -13.59 -12.60
CA GLU A 297 -29.74 -13.49 -13.58
C GLU A 297 -30.56 -12.24 -13.32
N LEU A 298 -30.58 -11.30 -14.26
CA LEU A 298 -31.29 -10.03 -14.14
C LEU A 298 -32.37 -9.89 -15.17
N LEU A 299 -33.50 -9.29 -14.76
CA LEU A 299 -34.63 -8.98 -15.64
C LEU A 299 -34.21 -7.91 -16.66
N THR A 300 -34.22 -8.26 -17.94
CA THR A 300 -33.85 -7.37 -19.02
C THR A 300 -35.03 -6.79 -19.76
N ASP A 301 -36.14 -7.56 -19.84
CA ASP A 301 -37.36 -7.15 -20.52
C ASP A 301 -38.56 -7.94 -20.03
N LEU A 302 -39.78 -7.41 -20.23
CA LEU A 302 -41.01 -8.09 -19.91
C LEU A 302 -42.15 -7.58 -20.81
N TYR A 303 -43.14 -8.44 -21.05
CA TYR A 303 -44.34 -8.06 -21.74
C TYR A 303 -45.56 -8.85 -21.24
N SER A 304 -46.76 -8.29 -21.45
CA SER A 304 -48.06 -8.97 -21.24
C SER A 304 -48.96 -8.71 -22.44
N LEU A 305 -49.83 -9.67 -22.71
CA LEU A 305 -50.87 -9.55 -23.75
C LEU A 305 -52.11 -8.78 -23.28
N ARG A 306 -52.24 -8.50 -21.97
CA ARG A 306 -53.39 -7.82 -21.38
C ARG A 306 -53.16 -6.37 -21.04
N GLU A 307 -51.93 -6.06 -20.66
CA GLU A 307 -51.51 -4.74 -20.16
C GLU A 307 -50.16 -4.39 -20.76
N LYS A 308 -49.88 -3.09 -20.90
CA LYS A 308 -48.59 -2.61 -21.32
C LYS A 308 -47.70 -2.40 -20.08
N ALA A 309 -46.62 -3.15 -20.01
CA ALA A 309 -45.60 -2.92 -19.01
C ALA A 309 -44.68 -1.75 -19.44
N VAL A 310 -44.49 -0.79 -18.56
CA VAL A 310 -43.60 0.33 -18.77
C VAL A 310 -42.52 0.26 -17.70
N PRO A 311 -41.32 -0.32 -18.03
CA PRO A 311 -40.22 -0.41 -17.10
C PRO A 311 -39.50 0.93 -16.96
N VAL A 312 -39.17 1.28 -15.72
CA VAL A 312 -38.23 2.36 -15.41
C VAL A 312 -36.85 1.73 -15.32
N VAL A 313 -36.02 2.03 -16.31
CA VAL A 313 -34.68 1.46 -16.43
C VAL A 313 -33.66 2.48 -15.97
N ARG A 314 -32.73 2.06 -15.08
CA ARG A 314 -31.56 2.83 -14.70
C ARG A 314 -30.29 2.07 -15.01
N GLU A 315 -29.29 2.81 -15.48
CA GLU A 315 -27.95 2.28 -15.65
C GLU A 315 -27.26 2.16 -14.28
N ARG A 316 -26.74 0.98 -14.00
CA ARG A 316 -25.91 0.67 -12.84
C ARG A 316 -24.53 0.21 -13.32
N ILE A 317 -23.53 0.37 -12.50
CA ILE A 317 -22.18 -0.10 -12.79
C ILE A 317 -21.90 -1.31 -11.93
N GLY A 318 -21.68 -2.46 -12.58
CA GLY A 318 -21.12 -3.65 -11.96
C GLY A 318 -19.63 -3.73 -12.28
N GLU A 319 -18.90 -4.48 -11.49
CA GLU A 319 -17.48 -4.74 -11.69
C GLU A 319 -17.23 -6.24 -11.84
N ARG A 320 -16.33 -6.60 -12.71
CA ARG A 320 -15.85 -7.97 -12.87
C ARG A 320 -14.34 -7.99 -12.75
N LEU A 321 -13.78 -8.97 -12.06
CA LEU A 321 -12.34 -9.17 -12.05
C LEU A 321 -11.90 -9.73 -13.39
N LEU A 322 -10.99 -9.04 -14.07
CA LEU A 322 -10.40 -9.50 -15.31
C LEU A 322 -9.17 -10.36 -15.05
N VAL A 323 -8.29 -9.88 -14.19
CA VAL A 323 -7.08 -10.61 -13.80
C VAL A 323 -6.58 -10.18 -12.41
N LYS A 324 -6.06 -11.15 -11.66
CA LYS A 324 -5.16 -10.92 -10.52
C LYS A 324 -3.81 -11.51 -10.90
N ASN A 325 -2.79 -10.69 -10.99
CA ASN A 325 -1.46 -11.07 -11.45
C ASN A 325 -0.38 -10.48 -10.54
N ALA A 326 0.76 -11.17 -10.45
CA ALA A 326 1.93 -10.70 -9.75
C ALA A 326 3.16 -10.87 -10.63
N ALA A 327 4.03 -9.88 -10.65
CA ALA A 327 5.27 -9.90 -11.41
C ALA A 327 6.45 -9.46 -10.55
N LYS A 328 7.64 -9.98 -10.85
CA LYS A 328 8.89 -9.58 -10.21
C LYS A 328 9.74 -8.80 -11.21
N CYS A 329 10.02 -7.56 -10.88
CA CYS A 329 10.94 -6.72 -11.63
C CYS A 329 12.34 -6.80 -10.97
N ARG A 330 13.37 -7.13 -11.77
CA ARG A 330 14.75 -7.18 -11.30
C ARG A 330 15.51 -5.99 -11.84
N VAL A 331 16.18 -5.28 -10.93
CA VAL A 331 17.03 -4.15 -11.25
C VAL A 331 18.45 -4.47 -10.79
N THR A 332 19.42 -4.25 -11.67
CA THR A 332 20.85 -4.39 -11.35
C THR A 332 21.56 -3.16 -11.87
N GLU A 333 22.09 -2.39 -10.97
CA GLU A 333 22.71 -1.09 -11.25
C GLU A 333 24.04 -0.96 -10.49
N GLN A 334 24.86 0.01 -10.89
CA GLN A 334 26.11 0.30 -10.24
C GLN A 334 26.04 1.65 -9.54
N LEU A 335 26.53 1.67 -8.31
CA LEU A 335 26.75 2.86 -7.53
C LEU A 335 28.26 3.14 -7.51
N GLU A 336 28.66 4.35 -7.90
CA GLU A 336 30.03 4.81 -7.87
C GLU A 336 30.22 5.81 -6.72
N ILE A 337 31.19 5.55 -5.86
CA ILE A 337 31.55 6.47 -4.78
C ILE A 337 32.35 7.64 -5.39
N PRO A 338 31.89 8.89 -5.18
CA PRO A 338 32.59 10.06 -5.70
C PRO A 338 34.04 10.15 -5.20
N GLU A 339 34.96 10.59 -6.04
CA GLU A 339 36.38 10.80 -5.68
C GLU A 339 36.58 11.71 -4.45
N SER A 340 35.58 12.54 -4.12
CA SER A 340 35.58 13.42 -2.94
C SER A 340 35.24 12.70 -1.63
N GLN A 341 34.82 11.43 -1.70
CA GLN A 341 34.52 10.59 -0.55
C GLN A 341 35.63 9.55 -0.34
N GLU A 342 35.73 9.08 0.91
CA GLU A 342 36.72 8.06 1.26
C GLU A 342 36.29 6.68 0.71
N LYS A 343 37.30 5.90 0.33
CA LYS A 343 37.13 4.56 -0.26
C LYS A 343 36.48 3.58 0.72
N ILE A 344 35.73 2.65 0.17
CA ILE A 344 35.02 1.62 0.93
C ILE A 344 36.01 0.57 1.42
N LEU A 345 35.91 0.28 2.71
CA LEU A 345 36.56 -0.89 3.29
C LEU A 345 35.54 -2.04 3.44
N GLN A 346 34.34 -1.75 3.90
CA GLN A 346 33.26 -2.72 4.11
C GLN A 346 31.90 -2.04 4.04
N ILE A 347 30.94 -2.68 3.37
CA ILE A 347 29.53 -2.30 3.43
C ILE A 347 28.94 -2.84 4.73
N CYS A 348 28.30 -1.96 5.51
CA CYS A 348 27.60 -2.32 6.75
C CYS A 348 26.14 -2.61 6.50
N ALA A 349 25.45 -1.72 5.79
CA ALA A 349 24.03 -1.84 5.50
C ALA A 349 23.71 -1.39 4.08
N CYS A 350 22.68 -2.02 3.52
CA CYS A 350 21.99 -1.57 2.32
C CYS A 350 20.50 -1.52 2.62
N GLU A 351 19.98 -0.32 2.83
CA GLU A 351 18.56 -0.04 3.07
C GLU A 351 17.94 0.47 1.78
N GLY A 352 16.64 0.26 1.60
CA GLY A 352 16.00 0.82 0.43
C GLY A 352 14.49 0.84 0.48
N THR A 353 13.96 1.73 -0.33
CA THR A 353 12.52 1.88 -0.54
C THR A 353 12.20 1.81 -2.02
N VAL A 354 11.03 1.25 -2.34
CA VAL A 354 10.48 1.26 -3.69
C VAL A 354 9.27 2.17 -3.73
N ARG A 355 9.19 2.97 -4.79
CA ARG A 355 8.09 3.89 -5.03
C ARG A 355 7.50 3.64 -6.40
N LEU A 356 6.21 3.37 -6.44
CA LEU A 356 5.43 3.34 -7.68
C LEU A 356 5.00 4.77 -8.01
N GLU A 357 5.49 5.33 -9.12
CA GLU A 357 5.18 6.70 -9.52
C GLU A 357 3.90 6.76 -10.36
N LYS A 358 3.78 5.85 -11.31
CA LYS A 358 2.61 5.74 -12.16
C LYS A 358 2.43 4.34 -12.72
N TYR A 359 1.21 4.05 -13.11
CA TYR A 359 0.89 2.92 -13.97
C TYR A 359 -0.15 3.35 -15.00
N GLU A 360 0.01 2.86 -16.21
CA GLU A 360 -0.80 3.26 -17.35
C GLU A 360 -1.14 2.06 -18.25
N PRO A 361 -2.34 2.03 -18.84
CA PRO A 361 -2.71 0.99 -19.78
C PRO A 361 -1.84 1.06 -21.05
N VAL A 362 -1.39 -0.10 -21.52
CA VAL A 362 -0.69 -0.31 -22.78
C VAL A 362 -1.43 -1.39 -23.59
N GLU A 363 -1.00 -1.64 -24.84
CA GLU A 363 -1.71 -2.54 -25.76
C GLU A 363 -2.04 -3.93 -25.17
N ASN A 364 -1.12 -4.51 -24.37
CA ASN A 364 -1.26 -5.87 -23.84
C ASN A 364 -1.27 -5.95 -22.30
N GLY A 365 -1.53 -4.85 -21.60
CA GLY A 365 -1.50 -4.87 -20.13
C GLY A 365 -1.35 -3.50 -19.50
N ILE A 366 -0.74 -3.48 -18.32
CA ILE A 366 -0.44 -2.26 -17.56
C ILE A 366 1.07 -2.11 -17.42
N ARG A 367 1.59 -0.96 -17.83
CA ARG A 367 2.98 -0.56 -17.57
C ARG A 367 3.05 0.12 -16.21
N ALA A 368 3.86 -0.42 -15.31
CA ALA A 368 4.23 0.18 -14.04
C ALA A 368 5.60 0.84 -14.16
N GLU A 369 5.73 2.08 -13.71
CA GLU A 369 6.99 2.82 -13.65
C GLU A 369 7.17 3.41 -12.25
N GLY A 370 8.40 3.38 -11.77
CA GLY A 370 8.72 3.89 -10.45
C GLY A 370 10.22 3.95 -10.21
N THR A 371 10.59 4.16 -8.95
CA THR A 371 11.97 4.32 -8.52
C THR A 371 12.29 3.43 -7.33
N ILE A 372 13.55 3.04 -7.23
CA ILE A 372 14.15 2.40 -6.06
C ILE A 372 15.15 3.39 -5.51
N THR A 373 15.03 3.76 -4.26
CA THR A 373 16.07 4.46 -3.52
C THR A 373 16.91 3.42 -2.79
N ALA A 374 18.21 3.37 -3.05
CA ALA A 374 19.16 2.54 -2.32
C ALA A 374 20.06 3.43 -1.47
N GLU A 375 20.15 3.12 -0.19
CA GLU A 375 20.98 3.83 0.78
C GLU A 375 21.99 2.88 1.40
N LEU A 376 23.25 3.22 1.29
CA LEU A 376 24.35 2.44 1.83
C LEU A 376 24.95 3.12 3.04
N LEU A 377 25.31 2.30 4.02
CA LEU A 377 26.19 2.69 5.11
C LEU A 377 27.45 1.82 5.03
N TYR A 378 28.62 2.45 5.00
CA TYR A 378 29.87 1.72 4.82
C TYR A 378 31.00 2.27 5.68
N ILE A 379 31.91 1.37 6.07
CA ILE A 379 33.17 1.70 6.75
C ILE A 379 34.19 2.12 5.69
N THR A 380 34.95 3.17 5.98
CA THR A 380 35.96 3.72 5.12
C THR A 380 37.35 3.29 5.56
N THR A 381 38.37 3.64 4.74
CA THR A 381 39.77 3.43 5.06
C THR A 381 40.38 4.53 5.93
N ASP A 382 39.67 5.63 6.19
CA ASP A 382 40.10 6.74 7.03
C ASP A 382 39.58 6.64 8.46
N ASP A 383 40.44 6.46 9.45
CA ASP A 383 40.07 6.38 10.85
C ASP A 383 39.40 7.68 11.36
N ASN A 384 39.66 8.83 10.73
CA ASN A 384 38.97 10.08 11.06
C ASN A 384 37.55 10.16 10.51
N MET A 385 37.22 9.37 9.49
CA MET A 385 35.92 9.31 8.83
C MET A 385 35.45 7.86 8.74
N PRO A 386 35.34 7.15 9.87
CA PRO A 386 35.19 5.69 9.88
C PRO A 386 33.93 5.18 9.20
N ILE A 387 32.90 6.00 9.12
CA ILE A 387 31.62 5.66 8.46
C ILE A 387 31.19 6.79 7.53
N GLN A 388 30.65 6.40 6.38
CA GLN A 388 29.98 7.29 5.43
C GLN A 388 28.73 6.61 4.87
N SER A 389 27.86 7.41 4.26
CA SER A 389 26.69 6.95 3.53
C SER A 389 26.75 7.37 2.07
N ALA A 390 26.10 6.57 1.22
CA ALA A 390 25.83 6.91 -0.17
C ALA A 390 24.36 6.60 -0.47
N ARG A 391 23.74 7.44 -1.29
CA ARG A 391 22.33 7.30 -1.69
C ARG A 391 22.21 7.49 -3.18
N GLU A 392 21.52 6.58 -3.85
CA GLU A 392 21.20 6.66 -5.26
C GLU A 392 19.76 6.23 -5.54
N ILE A 393 19.20 6.75 -6.64
CA ILE A 393 17.83 6.48 -7.06
C ILE A 393 17.89 5.87 -8.46
N TYR A 394 17.31 4.68 -8.60
CA TYR A 394 17.27 3.93 -9.85
C TYR A 394 15.84 3.79 -10.35
N PRO A 395 15.57 4.10 -11.63
CA PRO A 395 14.25 3.89 -12.21
C PRO A 395 14.00 2.41 -12.53
N PHE A 396 12.73 2.01 -12.47
CA PHE A 396 12.31 0.73 -13.01
C PHE A 396 11.06 0.88 -13.88
N SER A 397 10.89 -0.03 -14.82
CA SER A 397 9.70 -0.14 -15.64
C SER A 397 9.39 -1.61 -15.93
N GLN A 398 8.13 -2.01 -15.71
CA GLN A 398 7.67 -3.37 -15.92
C GLN A 398 6.27 -3.36 -16.54
N ILE A 399 6.02 -4.24 -17.50
CA ILE A 399 4.68 -4.46 -18.05
C ILE A 399 4.12 -5.73 -17.40
N LEU A 400 2.91 -5.61 -16.84
CA LEU A 400 2.12 -6.75 -16.37
C LEU A 400 1.06 -7.04 -17.43
N GLU A 401 1.12 -8.23 -17.99
CA GLU A 401 0.22 -8.64 -19.06
C GLU A 401 -1.20 -8.86 -18.53
N ILE A 402 -2.18 -8.38 -19.29
CA ILE A 402 -3.61 -8.60 -19.07
C ILE A 402 -4.17 -9.25 -20.33
N PRO A 403 -4.65 -10.50 -20.25
CA PRO A 403 -5.37 -11.11 -21.38
C PRO A 403 -6.60 -10.30 -21.73
N ASP A 404 -6.87 -10.15 -23.03
CA ASP A 404 -8.05 -9.43 -23.55
C ASP A 404 -8.19 -8.00 -23.01
N MET A 405 -7.09 -7.25 -22.97
CA MET A 405 -7.05 -5.86 -22.50
C MET A 405 -8.09 -5.00 -23.22
N GLN A 406 -8.90 -4.29 -22.46
CA GLN A 406 -9.95 -3.38 -22.95
C GLN A 406 -9.65 -1.94 -22.50
N PRO A 407 -10.15 -0.93 -23.26
CA PRO A 407 -9.86 0.48 -22.93
C PRO A 407 -10.36 0.95 -21.57
N ASP A 408 -11.44 0.33 -21.08
CA ASP A 408 -12.13 0.74 -19.85
C ASP A 408 -11.63 -0.05 -18.60
N VAL A 409 -10.53 -0.78 -18.72
CA VAL A 409 -9.98 -1.54 -17.59
C VAL A 409 -9.47 -0.60 -16.50
N GLU A 410 -9.98 -0.79 -15.29
CA GLU A 410 -9.50 -0.13 -14.09
C GLU A 410 -8.49 -1.04 -13.37
N ALA A 411 -7.33 -0.49 -13.01
CA ALA A 411 -6.27 -1.24 -12.38
C ALA A 411 -5.98 -0.72 -10.97
N GLN A 412 -5.74 -1.63 -10.05
CA GLN A 412 -5.15 -1.36 -8.75
C GLN A 412 -3.81 -2.08 -8.69
N MET A 413 -2.76 -1.33 -8.34
CA MET A 413 -1.41 -1.86 -8.28
C MET A 413 -0.74 -1.49 -6.97
N ASP A 414 -0.12 -2.49 -6.35
CA ASP A 414 0.72 -2.34 -5.17
C ASP A 414 2.14 -2.81 -5.51
N CYS A 415 3.16 -2.20 -4.92
CA CYS A 415 4.55 -2.63 -5.07
C CYS A 415 5.22 -2.80 -3.71
N GLY A 416 6.19 -3.71 -3.66
CA GLY A 416 7.00 -3.97 -2.48
C GLY A 416 8.42 -4.36 -2.86
N LEU A 417 9.37 -4.05 -1.99
CA LEU A 417 10.75 -4.47 -2.15
C LEU A 417 10.93 -5.87 -1.55
N GLU A 418 11.13 -6.87 -2.41
CA GLU A 418 11.32 -8.26 -1.99
C GLU A 418 12.76 -8.49 -1.53
N GLN A 419 13.73 -8.02 -2.31
CA GLN A 419 15.15 -8.14 -2.01
C GLN A 419 15.90 -6.88 -2.40
N LEU A 420 16.89 -6.53 -1.58
CA LEU A 420 17.88 -5.52 -1.90
C LEU A 420 19.24 -6.00 -1.38
N SER A 421 20.27 -5.92 -2.20
CA SER A 421 21.62 -6.25 -1.81
C SER A 421 22.63 -5.35 -2.50
N ALA A 422 23.71 -5.07 -1.79
CA ALA A 422 24.86 -4.32 -2.30
C ALA A 422 26.10 -5.20 -2.23
N VAL A 423 26.80 -5.34 -3.33
CA VAL A 423 28.01 -6.13 -3.43
C VAL A 423 29.16 -5.23 -3.87
N MET A 424 30.18 -5.13 -3.04
CA MET A 424 31.39 -4.38 -3.35
C MET A 424 32.13 -5.06 -4.50
N MET A 425 32.30 -4.37 -5.63
CA MET A 425 33.08 -4.83 -6.78
C MET A 425 34.54 -4.46 -6.60
N ASP A 426 34.77 -3.25 -6.14
CA ASP A 426 36.08 -2.71 -5.71
C ASP A 426 35.87 -1.61 -4.66
N GLN A 427 36.89 -0.81 -4.36
CA GLN A 427 36.81 0.22 -3.32
C GLN A 427 36.00 1.47 -3.70
N GLU A 428 35.55 1.57 -4.95
CA GLU A 428 34.83 2.72 -5.49
C GLU A 428 33.49 2.31 -6.13
N HIS A 429 33.35 1.03 -6.54
CA HIS A 429 32.16 0.53 -7.26
C HIS A 429 31.41 -0.53 -6.47
N ILE A 430 30.11 -0.37 -6.42
CA ILE A 430 29.18 -1.26 -5.75
C ILE A 430 28.10 -1.68 -6.74
N GLU A 431 27.83 -2.97 -6.85
CA GLU A 431 26.71 -3.50 -7.60
C GLU A 431 25.48 -3.58 -6.67
N ILE A 432 24.40 -2.87 -7.03
CA ILE A 432 23.11 -2.89 -6.35
C ILE A 432 22.19 -3.83 -7.11
N LYS A 433 21.61 -4.82 -6.39
CA LYS A 433 20.61 -5.74 -6.92
C LYS A 433 19.33 -5.60 -6.13
N ALA A 434 18.23 -5.35 -6.83
CA ALA A 434 16.92 -5.26 -6.24
C ALA A 434 15.92 -6.18 -6.96
N VAL A 435 15.01 -6.76 -6.19
CA VAL A 435 13.83 -7.47 -6.70
C VAL A 435 12.60 -6.78 -6.16
N ILE A 436 11.78 -6.27 -7.07
CA ILE A 436 10.52 -5.58 -6.76
C ILE A 436 9.39 -6.54 -7.08
N GLN A 437 8.49 -6.73 -6.14
CA GLN A 437 7.22 -7.41 -6.36
C GLN A 437 6.17 -6.38 -6.74
N LEU A 438 5.46 -6.64 -7.85
CA LEU A 438 4.34 -5.85 -8.34
C LEU A 438 3.09 -6.72 -8.31
N ASN A 439 2.05 -6.27 -7.62
CA ASN A 439 0.76 -6.97 -7.52
C ASN A 439 -0.30 -6.15 -8.24
N LEU A 440 -0.94 -6.76 -9.24
CA LEU A 440 -1.98 -6.15 -10.06
C LEU A 440 -3.32 -6.83 -9.83
N MET A 441 -4.35 -6.03 -9.62
CA MET A 441 -5.75 -6.43 -9.80
C MET A 441 -6.38 -5.53 -10.85
N ALA A 442 -6.91 -6.13 -11.91
CA ALA A 442 -7.55 -5.42 -13.01
C ALA A 442 -9.04 -5.75 -13.05
N PHE A 443 -9.86 -4.72 -13.08
CA PHE A 443 -11.30 -4.78 -13.07
C PHE A 443 -11.86 -4.24 -14.37
N LEU A 444 -12.96 -4.84 -14.83
CA LEU A 444 -13.71 -4.37 -15.97
C LEU A 444 -15.06 -3.84 -15.47
N PRO A 445 -15.30 -2.53 -15.52
CA PRO A 445 -16.62 -1.98 -15.24
C PRO A 445 -17.61 -2.39 -16.34
N GLN A 446 -18.78 -2.82 -15.93
CA GLN A 446 -19.87 -3.25 -16.81
C GLN A 446 -21.10 -2.39 -16.57
N LYS A 447 -21.64 -1.82 -17.65
CA LYS A 447 -22.91 -1.10 -17.58
C LYS A 447 -24.07 -2.08 -17.64
N ILE A 448 -24.86 -2.10 -16.58
CA ILE A 448 -26.01 -2.98 -16.41
C ILE A 448 -27.26 -2.13 -16.44
N GLN A 449 -28.17 -2.45 -17.38
CA GLN A 449 -29.49 -1.85 -17.45
C GLN A 449 -30.38 -2.55 -16.42
N ASN A 450 -30.69 -1.88 -15.31
CA ASN A 450 -31.49 -2.42 -14.23
C ASN A 450 -32.92 -1.86 -14.28
N ILE A 451 -33.93 -2.73 -14.30
CA ILE A 451 -35.33 -2.35 -14.16
C ILE A 451 -35.62 -2.11 -12.68
N GLU A 452 -35.80 -0.86 -12.28
CA GLU A 452 -36.06 -0.51 -10.88
C GLU A 452 -37.53 -0.59 -10.49
N GLU A 453 -38.39 -0.21 -11.44
CA GLU A 453 -39.85 -0.14 -11.23
C GLU A 453 -40.56 -0.49 -12.53
N ILE A 454 -41.76 -1.02 -12.42
CA ILE A 454 -42.62 -1.34 -13.55
C ILE A 454 -43.99 -0.78 -13.27
N THR A 455 -44.45 0.08 -14.17
CA THR A 455 -45.83 0.61 -14.17
C THR A 455 -46.67 -0.12 -15.20
N GLU A 456 -47.94 -0.32 -14.88
CA GLU A 456 -48.93 -0.97 -15.74
C GLU A 456 -49.80 0.10 -16.41
N GLU A 457 -49.88 0.05 -17.73
CA GLU A 457 -50.78 0.89 -18.51
C GLU A 457 -51.74 0.01 -19.30
N PRO A 458 -53.00 0.43 -19.51
CA PRO A 458 -53.91 -0.29 -20.38
C PRO A 458 -53.37 -0.34 -21.80
N LEU A 459 -53.59 -1.45 -22.53
CA LEU A 459 -53.22 -1.56 -23.91
C LEU A 459 -53.96 -0.52 -24.74
N ASP A 460 -53.22 0.15 -25.65
CA ASP A 460 -53.83 1.03 -26.63
C ASP A 460 -54.52 0.20 -27.73
N MET A 461 -55.84 0.07 -27.61
CA MET A 461 -56.66 -0.70 -28.53
C MET A 461 -56.76 -0.07 -29.92
N GLU A 462 -56.59 1.26 -30.04
CA GLU A 462 -56.58 1.92 -31.37
C GLU A 462 -55.28 1.62 -32.12
N GLU A 463 -54.14 1.64 -31.41
CA GLU A 463 -52.84 1.25 -32.01
C GLU A 463 -52.89 -0.23 -32.43
N LEU A 464 -53.41 -1.12 -31.61
CA LEU A 464 -53.51 -2.55 -31.92
C LEU A 464 -54.39 -2.83 -33.13
N GLN A 465 -55.52 -2.13 -33.30
CA GLN A 465 -56.41 -2.26 -34.42
C GLN A 465 -55.81 -1.74 -35.73
N ASN A 466 -54.89 -0.78 -35.67
CA ASN A 466 -54.21 -0.19 -36.81
C ASN A 466 -52.98 -0.98 -37.25
N ARG A 467 -52.54 -2.00 -36.50
CA ARG A 467 -51.41 -2.87 -36.91
C ARG A 467 -51.78 -3.74 -38.09
N PRO A 468 -50.81 -3.98 -39.00
CA PRO A 468 -51.04 -4.86 -40.16
C PRO A 468 -51.40 -6.27 -39.70
N GLY A 469 -52.46 -6.87 -40.29
CA GLY A 469 -52.92 -8.21 -39.94
C GLY A 469 -51.92 -9.35 -40.26
N LEU A 470 -50.90 -9.07 -41.03
CA LEU A 470 -49.81 -10.00 -41.39
C LEU A 470 -48.48 -9.23 -41.46
N VAL A 471 -47.50 -9.66 -40.68
CA VAL A 471 -46.14 -9.16 -40.73
C VAL A 471 -45.21 -10.32 -41.07
N GLY A 472 -44.43 -10.19 -42.15
CA GLY A 472 -43.41 -11.16 -42.52
C GLY A 472 -42.04 -10.68 -42.00
N TYR A 473 -41.35 -11.55 -41.23
CA TYR A 473 -40.01 -11.32 -40.75
C TYR A 473 -39.06 -12.41 -41.28
N ILE A 474 -37.90 -12.01 -41.77
CA ILE A 474 -36.85 -12.94 -42.19
C ILE A 474 -35.85 -13.04 -41.07
N ALA A 475 -35.85 -14.17 -40.34
CA ALA A 475 -34.95 -14.43 -39.22
C ALA A 475 -33.50 -14.41 -39.67
N LYS A 476 -32.64 -13.77 -38.89
CA LYS A 476 -31.19 -13.71 -39.04
C LYS A 476 -30.52 -14.58 -37.97
N ALA A 477 -29.25 -14.92 -38.22
CA ALA A 477 -28.47 -15.64 -37.21
C ALA A 477 -28.33 -14.77 -35.94
N GLY A 478 -28.75 -15.30 -34.80
CA GLY A 478 -28.75 -14.60 -33.51
C GLY A 478 -30.09 -14.02 -33.07
N ASP A 479 -31.13 -14.04 -33.93
CA ASP A 479 -32.48 -13.64 -33.54
C ASP A 479 -33.11 -14.67 -32.61
N ASP A 480 -33.86 -14.21 -31.63
CA ASP A 480 -34.75 -15.02 -30.78
C ASP A 480 -36.21 -14.59 -30.98
N LEU A 481 -37.14 -15.30 -30.33
CA LEU A 481 -38.58 -14.96 -30.41
C LEU A 481 -38.95 -13.70 -29.63
N TRP A 482 -38.01 -13.10 -28.91
CA TRP A 482 -38.21 -11.89 -28.15
C TRP A 482 -37.89 -10.62 -28.95
N THR A 483 -36.90 -10.72 -29.84
CA THR A 483 -36.53 -9.64 -30.77
C THR A 483 -37.46 -9.58 -31.96
#